data_5876e68d5fbcd95a2e999417536059bf
#
_entry.id   5876e68d5fbcd95a2e999417536059bf
#
_cell.length_a   1.000
_cell.length_b   1.000
_cell.length_c   1.000
_cell.angle_alpha   90.00
_cell.angle_beta   90.00
_cell.angle_gamma   90.00
#
_symmetry.space_group_name_H-M   'P 1'
#
loop_
_entity.id
_entity.type
_entity.pdbx_description
1 polymer ?
#
loop_
_entity_poly.entity_id
_entity_poly.type
_entity_poly.pdbx_seq_one_letter_code
_entity_poly.pdbx_strand_id
1 'polypeptide(L)'
;VTQDFWTFCLSRLEQELPQQQFNTWIKTLRAEPGEGGWALIAPNRFVLQWVRERYLRRVEELGEEFAGAPLAIELQLPPAGAARPARAAATADVAPARASAPRSTIEATPAQAVETAETAPAVLDTVDAAEPAEPPVRPRRAAAPRSHSSEPSSGLDLAYEKTRLNPDFTFDTLVTGRANDLARAAAMQVAQNPGTSYNPLFVYGGVGLGKTHLVHAIGNAVFRHNPRAVIRYVHVEDYYADVVRAYQQKSFDAFKRYYRSLDMLIIDDIQFFNNKNRTQEEFFHAFNALTEARKQIVITCDTYPKDIQGLEDRLISRFDWGLTVQIEPPELEMRVAILKKKAEALRVLVDDDVAFLIAKNLRSNVRELEGALNKVVAYARFHGRQIGLEVAKEALKDLLHAHNRQLSIEHIQKTVADYYKIKIADMHSKKRTRVIARPRQVAMWLAKELTPMSLPAIGEAFGGRDHTTVLHACRTITELRLGDAQLNHDVHVLTQVLRG
;
A
#
# COMPACT_ATOMS: atom_id res chain seq x y z
N VAL A 1 21.24 33.51 -27.22
CA VAL A 1 20.39 32.51 -27.90
C VAL A 1 20.35 31.19 -27.09
N THR A 2 21.37 30.89 -26.31
CA THR A 2 21.49 29.60 -25.60
C THR A 2 20.67 29.46 -24.34
N GLN A 3 20.20 30.56 -23.74
CA GLN A 3 19.36 30.53 -22.51
C GLN A 3 17.86 30.42 -22.84
N ASP A 4 17.48 30.70 -24.07
CA ASP A 4 16.06 30.83 -24.45
C ASP A 4 15.37 29.47 -24.71
N PHE A 5 16.03 28.48 -25.30
CA PHE A 5 15.42 27.18 -25.62
C PHE A 5 14.95 26.44 -24.37
N TRP A 6 15.85 26.23 -23.42
CA TRP A 6 15.48 25.47 -22.22
C TRP A 6 14.48 26.22 -21.34
N THR A 7 14.59 27.54 -21.28
CA THR A 7 13.60 28.39 -20.60
C THR A 7 12.21 28.29 -21.25
N PHE A 8 12.16 28.26 -22.58
CA PHE A 8 10.92 28.01 -23.34
C PHE A 8 10.34 26.61 -23.00
N CYS A 9 11.14 25.55 -23.05
CA CYS A 9 10.72 24.20 -22.70
C CYS A 9 10.21 24.11 -21.25
N LEU A 10 10.93 24.73 -20.31
CA LEU A 10 10.51 24.78 -18.90
C LEU A 10 9.16 25.47 -18.72
N SER A 11 8.93 26.61 -19.38
CA SER A 11 7.67 27.35 -19.26
C SER A 11 6.47 26.57 -19.83
N ARG A 12 6.66 25.82 -20.91
CA ARG A 12 5.62 24.99 -21.51
C ARG A 12 5.34 23.74 -20.66
N LEU A 13 6.38 23.04 -20.22
CA LEU A 13 6.25 21.85 -19.39
C LEU A 13 5.69 22.16 -18.00
N GLU A 14 5.92 23.35 -17.44
CA GLU A 14 5.33 23.81 -16.19
C GLU A 14 3.80 24.00 -16.30
N GLN A 15 3.31 24.41 -17.48
CA GLN A 15 1.88 24.54 -17.75
C GLN A 15 1.19 23.21 -18.05
N GLU A 16 1.91 22.26 -18.68
CA GLU A 16 1.38 20.97 -19.11
C GLU A 16 1.44 19.89 -18.02
N LEU A 17 2.37 19.99 -17.07
CA LEU A 17 2.62 18.96 -16.07
C LEU A 17 2.13 19.39 -14.68
N PRO A 18 1.66 18.44 -13.86
CA PRO A 18 1.44 18.70 -12.44
C PRO A 18 2.71 19.23 -11.78
N GLN A 19 2.57 20.27 -10.95
CA GLN A 19 3.71 21.02 -10.37
C GLN A 19 4.71 20.12 -9.64
N GLN A 20 4.25 19.02 -9.05
CA GLN A 20 5.09 18.05 -8.38
C GLN A 20 5.96 17.25 -9.36
N GLN A 21 5.40 16.83 -10.50
CA GLN A 21 6.14 16.13 -11.55
C GLN A 21 7.15 17.04 -12.21
N PHE A 22 6.76 18.26 -12.52
CA PHE A 22 7.66 19.28 -13.07
C PHE A 22 8.86 19.53 -12.16
N ASN A 23 8.63 19.79 -10.86
CA ASN A 23 9.71 20.05 -9.90
C ASN A 23 10.63 18.85 -9.69
N THR A 24 10.10 17.63 -9.75
CA THR A 24 10.87 16.41 -9.49
C THR A 24 11.70 15.97 -10.68
N TRP A 25 11.17 16.06 -11.90
CA TRP A 25 11.75 15.43 -13.07
C TRP A 25 12.36 16.42 -14.07
N ILE A 26 11.70 17.55 -14.30
CA ILE A 26 12.07 18.50 -15.35
C ILE A 26 13.00 19.57 -14.80
N LYS A 27 12.64 20.20 -13.68
CA LYS A 27 13.41 21.28 -13.06
C LYS A 27 14.80 20.85 -12.57
N THR A 28 15.01 19.56 -12.38
CA THR A 28 16.30 18.98 -11.96
C THR A 28 17.28 18.77 -13.12
N LEU A 29 16.80 18.86 -14.36
CA LEU A 29 17.63 18.75 -15.56
C LEU A 29 18.43 20.04 -15.82
N ARG A 30 19.63 19.89 -16.39
CA ARG A 30 20.43 21.01 -16.91
C ARG A 30 20.56 20.82 -18.42
N ALA A 31 20.36 21.89 -19.17
CA ALA A 31 20.54 21.87 -20.60
C ALA A 31 21.87 22.57 -20.96
N GLU A 32 22.69 21.91 -21.75
CA GLU A 32 23.95 22.42 -22.28
C GLU A 32 23.94 22.33 -23.81
N PRO A 33 24.48 23.32 -24.53
CA PRO A 33 24.58 23.24 -25.99
C PRO A 33 25.64 22.20 -26.37
N GLY A 34 25.28 21.29 -27.29
CA GLY A 34 26.13 20.25 -27.86
C GLY A 34 26.45 20.48 -29.34
N GLU A 35 27.38 19.69 -29.92
CA GLU A 35 27.71 19.73 -31.34
C GLU A 35 26.52 19.23 -32.18
N GLY A 36 25.69 20.17 -32.67
CA GLY A 36 24.52 19.87 -33.52
C GLY A 36 23.17 19.74 -32.80
N GLY A 37 23.09 20.04 -31.50
CA GLY A 37 21.84 19.96 -30.72
C GLY A 37 21.99 20.35 -29.26
N TRP A 38 21.18 19.76 -28.39
CA TRP A 38 21.18 20.05 -26.95
C TRP A 38 21.42 18.77 -26.14
N ALA A 39 22.30 18.86 -25.14
CA ALA A 39 22.49 17.83 -24.14
C ALA A 39 21.70 18.17 -22.88
N LEU A 40 20.79 17.30 -22.46
CA LEU A 40 20.07 17.38 -21.21
C LEU A 40 20.76 16.50 -20.17
N ILE A 41 21.38 17.12 -19.17
CA ILE A 41 22.11 16.46 -18.11
C ILE A 41 21.17 16.13 -16.97
N ALA A 42 20.94 14.85 -16.75
CA ALA A 42 20.13 14.36 -15.64
C ALA A 42 21.01 14.13 -14.39
N PRO A 43 20.53 14.48 -13.17
CA PRO A 43 21.33 14.36 -11.95
C PRO A 43 21.72 12.91 -11.59
N ASN A 44 21.01 11.92 -12.10
CA ASN A 44 21.30 10.50 -11.93
C ASN A 44 20.66 9.66 -13.05
N ARG A 45 21.02 8.38 -13.13
CA ARG A 45 20.50 7.43 -14.13
C ARG A 45 18.99 7.23 -14.05
N PHE A 46 18.40 7.41 -12.87
CA PHE A 46 16.98 7.25 -12.66
C PHE A 46 16.18 8.37 -13.36
N VAL A 47 16.55 9.64 -13.10
CA VAL A 47 15.95 10.79 -13.78
C VAL A 47 16.17 10.69 -15.29
N LEU A 48 17.35 10.28 -15.73
CA LEU A 48 17.66 10.09 -17.16
C LEU A 48 16.71 9.08 -17.81
N GLN A 49 16.56 7.90 -17.21
CA GLN A 49 15.69 6.85 -17.74
C GLN A 49 14.22 7.28 -17.76
N TRP A 50 13.76 7.92 -16.68
CA TRP A 50 12.38 8.38 -16.55
C TRP A 50 12.02 9.48 -17.56
N VAL A 51 12.92 10.45 -17.73
CA VAL A 51 12.75 11.53 -18.73
C VAL A 51 12.78 10.95 -20.13
N ARG A 52 13.67 9.99 -20.41
CA ARG A 52 13.76 9.30 -21.70
C ARG A 52 12.47 8.57 -22.07
N GLU A 53 11.86 7.86 -21.11
CA GLU A 53 10.67 7.04 -21.36
C GLU A 53 9.38 7.88 -21.48
N ARG A 54 9.30 9.03 -20.79
CA ARG A 54 8.04 9.79 -20.68
C ARG A 54 8.04 11.18 -21.28
N TYR A 55 9.16 11.86 -21.24
CA TYR A 55 9.20 13.29 -21.56
C TYR A 55 10.11 13.65 -22.74
N LEU A 56 11.05 12.76 -23.13
CA LEU A 56 12.01 13.06 -24.20
C LEU A 56 11.29 13.43 -25.51
N ARG A 57 10.32 12.64 -25.92
CA ARG A 57 9.53 12.92 -27.12
C ARG A 57 8.82 14.28 -27.07
N ARG A 58 8.28 14.64 -25.90
CA ARG A 58 7.63 15.94 -25.73
C ARG A 58 8.63 17.09 -25.78
N VAL A 59 9.81 16.90 -25.21
CA VAL A 59 10.91 17.89 -25.30
C VAL A 59 11.43 18.04 -26.72
N GLU A 60 11.51 16.95 -27.49
CA GLU A 60 11.84 16.98 -28.92
C GLU A 60 10.79 17.77 -29.73
N GLU A 61 9.50 17.53 -29.50
CA GLU A 61 8.40 18.26 -30.12
C GLU A 61 8.48 19.78 -29.81
N LEU A 62 8.78 20.14 -28.55
CA LEU A 62 8.99 21.54 -28.15
C LEU A 62 10.27 22.12 -28.78
N GLY A 63 11.30 21.29 -29.01
CA GLY A 63 12.50 21.68 -29.73
C GLY A 63 12.21 22.03 -31.18
N GLU A 64 11.41 21.24 -31.87
CA GLU A 64 10.95 21.51 -33.22
C GLU A 64 10.09 22.78 -33.29
N GLU A 65 9.17 22.98 -32.31
CA GLU A 65 8.35 24.19 -32.21
C GLU A 65 9.20 25.46 -32.03
N PHE A 66 10.28 25.38 -31.25
CA PHE A 66 11.19 26.51 -30.99
C PHE A 66 12.10 26.82 -32.16
N ALA A 67 12.71 25.82 -32.78
CA ALA A 67 13.74 25.97 -33.82
C ALA A 67 13.17 26.01 -35.25
N GLY A 68 11.91 25.58 -35.45
CA GLY A 68 11.31 25.43 -36.78
C GLY A 68 11.90 24.30 -37.62
N ALA A 69 12.76 23.47 -37.01
CA ALA A 69 13.40 22.30 -37.61
C ALA A 69 13.69 21.23 -36.54
N PRO A 70 13.82 19.94 -36.92
CA PRO A 70 14.17 18.88 -35.96
C PRO A 70 15.44 19.19 -35.21
N LEU A 71 15.38 19.22 -33.88
CA LEU A 71 16.49 19.51 -32.99
C LEU A 71 16.95 18.21 -32.32
N ALA A 72 18.23 17.89 -32.44
CA ALA A 72 18.79 16.70 -31.76
C ALA A 72 18.90 16.98 -30.25
N ILE A 73 18.21 16.15 -29.43
CA ILE A 73 18.25 16.27 -27.97
C ILE A 73 18.78 14.99 -27.39
N GLU A 74 19.91 15.09 -26.69
CA GLU A 74 20.59 13.94 -26.10
C GLU A 74 20.54 13.98 -24.59
N LEU A 75 20.10 12.89 -23.95
CA LEU A 75 20.07 12.75 -22.50
C LEU A 75 21.40 12.13 -22.01
N GLN A 76 22.10 12.85 -21.14
CA GLN A 76 23.41 12.46 -20.62
C GLN A 76 23.46 12.51 -19.09
N LEU A 77 24.42 11.78 -18.50
CA LEU A 77 24.77 11.88 -17.08
C LEU A 77 25.91 12.89 -16.89
N PRO A 78 26.00 13.54 -15.72
CA PRO A 78 27.12 14.42 -15.44
C PRO A 78 28.43 13.63 -15.48
N PRO A 79 29.52 14.20 -16.02
CA PRO A 79 30.84 13.56 -16.03
C PRO A 79 31.28 13.23 -14.60
N ALA A 80 31.91 12.05 -14.43
CA ALA A 80 32.39 11.58 -13.15
C ALA A 80 33.40 12.57 -12.54
N GLY A 81 32.99 13.36 -11.55
CA GLY A 81 33.85 14.35 -10.88
C GLY A 81 33.18 15.67 -10.51
N ALA A 82 31.95 15.96 -10.93
CA ALA A 82 31.29 17.22 -10.58
C ALA A 82 30.54 17.13 -9.23
N ALA A 83 30.95 17.98 -8.28
CA ALA A 83 30.40 18.07 -6.93
C ALA A 83 28.90 18.45 -6.89
N ARG A 84 28.14 17.80 -6.00
CA ARG A 84 26.74 18.04 -5.69
C ARG A 84 26.54 19.48 -5.17
N PRO A 85 25.60 20.27 -5.70
CA PRO A 85 25.20 21.50 -5.05
C PRO A 85 24.22 21.28 -3.91
N ALA A 86 24.38 22.07 -2.84
CA ALA A 86 23.64 22.06 -1.60
C ALA A 86 22.16 22.45 -1.78
N ARG A 87 21.32 21.85 -0.95
CA ARG A 87 19.87 22.02 -0.84
C ARG A 87 19.52 23.41 -0.29
N ALA A 88 18.85 24.24 -1.06
CA ALA A 88 18.27 25.49 -0.59
C ALA A 88 16.84 25.25 -0.08
N ALA A 89 16.57 25.73 1.14
CA ALA A 89 15.25 25.76 1.76
C ALA A 89 14.43 26.90 1.16
N ALA A 90 13.16 26.65 0.86
CA ALA A 90 12.20 27.70 0.53
C ALA A 90 10.94 27.52 1.36
N THR A 91 10.71 28.49 2.21
CA THR A 91 9.46 28.80 2.92
C THR A 91 8.51 29.51 1.96
N ALA A 92 7.24 29.14 1.93
CA ALA A 92 6.16 30.00 1.43
C ALA A 92 4.83 29.64 2.06
N ASP A 93 4.30 30.64 2.69
CA ASP A 93 3.00 30.90 3.28
C ASP A 93 1.90 31.00 2.20
N VAL A 94 0.74 30.36 2.38
CA VAL A 94 -0.53 30.79 1.75
C VAL A 94 -1.73 30.27 2.54
N ALA A 95 -2.62 31.20 2.90
CA ALA A 95 -3.87 31.03 3.64
C ALA A 95 -5.07 30.62 2.75
N PRO A 96 -6.22 30.21 3.35
CA PRO A 96 -7.26 29.44 2.65
C PRO A 96 -8.43 30.26 2.11
N ALA A 97 -9.03 29.77 1.04
CA ALA A 97 -10.31 30.26 0.51
C ALA A 97 -11.44 29.25 0.77
N ARG A 98 -12.56 29.77 1.29
CA ARG A 98 -13.84 29.09 1.56
C ARG A 98 -14.62 28.88 0.26
N ALA A 99 -15.32 27.77 0.13
CA ALA A 99 -16.51 27.67 -0.69
C ALA A 99 -17.52 26.68 -0.09
N SER A 100 -18.77 27.10 -0.15
CA SER A 100 -20.00 26.63 0.49
C SER A 100 -20.66 25.44 -0.23
N ALA A 101 -21.38 24.63 0.57
CA ALA A 101 -22.21 23.51 0.15
C ALA A 101 -23.64 23.92 -0.26
N PRO A 102 -24.41 23.08 -0.95
CA PRO A 102 -25.84 23.03 -0.71
C PRO A 102 -26.34 21.66 -0.19
N ARG A 103 -27.34 21.78 0.71
CA ARG A 103 -28.14 20.71 1.28
C ARG A 103 -29.19 20.21 0.27
N SER A 104 -29.50 18.92 0.30
CA SER A 104 -30.81 18.40 -0.10
C SER A 104 -31.26 17.29 0.85
N THR A 105 -32.45 17.48 1.37
CA THR A 105 -33.30 16.62 2.21
C THR A 105 -34.01 15.58 1.38
N ILE A 106 -34.12 14.33 1.86
CA ILE A 106 -35.18 13.38 1.49
C ILE A 106 -35.60 12.58 2.72
N GLU A 107 -36.91 12.47 2.86
CA GLU A 107 -37.74 11.93 3.92
C GLU A 107 -37.61 10.43 4.17
N ALA A 108 -37.98 10.05 5.39
CA ALA A 108 -38.14 8.70 5.89
C ALA A 108 -39.58 8.22 5.78
N THR A 109 -39.81 6.94 5.55
CA THR A 109 -41.04 6.24 5.95
C THR A 109 -40.75 4.77 6.32
N PRO A 110 -41.38 4.20 7.35
CA PRO A 110 -41.03 2.93 7.97
C PRO A 110 -41.90 1.76 7.51
N ALA A 111 -41.38 0.54 7.59
CA ALA A 111 -42.22 -0.68 7.56
C ALA A 111 -41.61 -1.81 8.43
N GLN A 112 -42.29 -2.06 9.50
CA GLN A 112 -42.90 -3.27 10.08
C GLN A 112 -42.05 -4.54 10.22
N ALA A 113 -42.07 -5.00 11.48
CA ALA A 113 -41.60 -6.26 12.03
C ALA A 113 -42.41 -7.48 11.56
N VAL A 114 -41.78 -8.63 11.44
CA VAL A 114 -42.39 -9.95 11.61
C VAL A 114 -41.45 -10.84 12.41
N GLU A 115 -42.01 -11.34 13.50
CA GLU A 115 -41.49 -12.26 14.50
C GLU A 115 -41.71 -13.71 14.00
N THR A 116 -40.75 -14.60 14.15
CA THR A 116 -41.01 -16.03 14.41
C THR A 116 -39.82 -16.68 15.12
N ALA A 117 -40.12 -17.28 16.25
CA ALA A 117 -39.28 -18.14 17.07
C ALA A 117 -39.25 -19.56 16.51
N GLU A 118 -38.15 -20.31 16.72
CA GLU A 118 -38.21 -21.71 17.13
C GLU A 118 -36.84 -22.31 17.48
N THR A 119 -36.74 -22.72 18.73
CA THR A 119 -36.22 -23.95 19.38
C THR A 119 -34.87 -24.58 18.92
N ALA A 120 -34.07 -24.75 19.98
CA ALA A 120 -32.92 -25.67 20.06
C ALA A 120 -33.37 -27.14 20.12
N PRO A 121 -32.43 -28.15 19.94
CA PRO A 121 -31.93 -28.80 21.15
C PRO A 121 -30.42 -29.12 21.13
N ALA A 122 -29.93 -29.31 22.35
CA ALA A 122 -28.61 -29.76 22.76
C ALA A 122 -28.36 -31.22 22.46
N VAL A 123 -27.11 -31.56 22.10
CA VAL A 123 -26.56 -32.92 22.34
C VAL A 123 -25.16 -32.75 22.94
N LEU A 124 -25.04 -33.28 24.16
CA LEU A 124 -23.75 -33.58 24.83
C LEU A 124 -23.17 -34.81 24.19
N ASP A 125 -21.86 -34.77 23.88
CA ASP A 125 -21.05 -36.00 23.86
C ASP A 125 -19.74 -35.76 24.60
N THR A 126 -19.58 -36.56 25.64
CA THR A 126 -18.40 -36.75 26.49
C THR A 126 -17.40 -37.62 25.75
N VAL A 127 -16.15 -37.19 25.63
CA VAL A 127 -15.04 -38.10 25.32
C VAL A 127 -13.87 -37.84 26.26
N ASP A 128 -13.47 -38.90 26.81
CA ASP A 128 -12.50 -39.34 27.77
C ASP A 128 -11.10 -38.69 27.74
N ALA A 129 -10.54 -38.55 28.94
CA ALA A 129 -9.22 -38.03 29.22
C ALA A 129 -8.14 -39.04 28.90
N ALA A 130 -7.15 -38.67 28.12
CA ALA A 130 -5.86 -39.35 28.07
C ALA A 130 -4.75 -38.34 28.42
N GLU A 131 -4.05 -38.67 29.48
CA GLU A 131 -2.88 -38.01 30.07
C GLU A 131 -1.69 -38.06 29.10
N PRO A 132 -0.96 -36.98 28.82
CA PRO A 132 0.30 -37.06 28.07
C PRO A 132 1.52 -37.05 29.00
N ALA A 133 2.39 -38.04 28.76
CA ALA A 133 3.66 -38.26 29.39
C ALA A 133 4.66 -37.10 29.24
N GLU A 134 5.45 -36.87 30.29
CA GLU A 134 6.54 -35.90 30.34
C GLU A 134 7.68 -36.25 29.37
N PRO A 135 8.27 -35.27 28.65
CA PRO A 135 9.53 -35.47 27.92
C PRO A 135 10.77 -35.22 28.80
N PRO A 136 11.92 -35.87 28.50
CA PRO A 136 13.08 -35.89 29.35
C PRO A 136 13.86 -34.57 29.40
N VAL A 137 14.31 -34.24 30.60
CA VAL A 137 15.11 -33.08 30.95
C VAL A 137 16.49 -33.12 30.29
N ARG A 138 16.84 -32.12 29.46
CA ARG A 138 18.21 -31.88 28.99
C ARG A 138 18.95 -30.93 29.94
N PRO A 139 20.26 -31.11 30.17
CA PRO A 139 21.00 -30.31 31.15
C PRO A 139 21.21 -28.87 30.70
N ARG A 140 20.92 -27.94 31.60
CA ARG A 140 21.15 -26.52 31.48
C ARG A 140 22.66 -26.19 31.33
N ARG A 141 23.03 -25.67 30.17
CA ARG A 141 24.33 -25.01 29.96
C ARG A 141 24.29 -23.64 30.62
N ALA A 142 25.18 -23.39 31.55
CA ALA A 142 25.31 -22.14 32.25
C ALA A 142 25.56 -20.96 31.28
N ALA A 143 24.66 -19.99 31.27
CA ALA A 143 24.85 -18.72 30.59
C ALA A 143 25.57 -17.75 31.53
N ALA A 144 26.65 -17.15 31.04
CA ALA A 144 27.38 -16.09 31.71
C ALA A 144 26.44 -14.89 31.97
N PRO A 145 26.64 -14.15 33.09
CA PRO A 145 25.77 -13.02 33.40
C PRO A 145 26.11 -11.85 32.48
N ARG A 146 25.16 -11.48 31.60
CA ARG A 146 25.18 -10.16 30.95
C ARG A 146 24.72 -9.14 31.97
N SER A 147 25.66 -8.32 32.44
CA SER A 147 25.38 -7.14 33.23
C SER A 147 24.64 -6.10 32.38
N HIS A 148 23.29 -6.13 32.38
CA HIS A 148 22.53 -4.96 32.04
C HIS A 148 22.42 -4.09 33.27
N SER A 149 23.15 -2.97 33.26
CA SER A 149 22.90 -1.87 34.14
C SER A 149 21.51 -1.30 33.80
N SER A 150 20.49 -1.79 34.52
CA SER A 150 19.15 -1.20 34.49
C SER A 150 19.21 0.11 35.28
N GLU A 151 19.40 1.23 34.60
CA GLU A 151 18.95 2.50 35.13
C GLU A 151 17.46 2.41 35.45
N PRO A 152 16.97 3.03 36.55
CA PRO A 152 15.52 2.99 36.85
C PRO A 152 14.76 3.67 35.72
N SER A 153 13.95 2.89 34.98
CA SER A 153 13.08 3.40 33.94
C SER A 153 12.24 4.54 34.50
N SER A 154 12.26 5.69 33.84
CA SER A 154 11.46 6.85 34.25
C SER A 154 9.99 6.46 34.25
N GLY A 155 9.18 7.06 35.14
CA GLY A 155 7.74 6.77 35.17
C GLY A 155 7.06 6.98 33.81
N LEU A 156 7.68 7.79 32.92
CA LEU A 156 7.26 8.03 31.55
C LEU A 156 7.54 6.82 30.64
N ASP A 157 8.67 6.13 30.82
CA ASP A 157 9.02 4.94 30.03
C ASP A 157 8.03 3.80 30.33
N LEU A 158 7.69 3.60 31.61
CA LEU A 158 6.67 2.63 32.02
C LEU A 158 5.27 2.99 31.50
N ALA A 159 4.93 4.29 31.42
CA ALA A 159 3.67 4.73 30.85
C ALA A 159 3.64 4.48 29.32
N TYR A 160 4.74 4.72 28.63
CA TYR A 160 4.88 4.46 27.21
C TYR A 160 4.78 2.95 26.89
N GLU A 161 5.48 2.10 27.61
CA GLU A 161 5.42 0.64 27.42
C GLU A 161 3.99 0.07 27.52
N LYS A 162 3.17 0.64 28.42
CA LYS A 162 1.75 0.25 28.55
C LYS A 162 0.91 0.58 27.32
N THR A 163 1.32 1.53 26.50
CA THR A 163 0.64 1.88 25.25
C THR A 163 0.73 0.78 24.19
N ARG A 164 1.79 -0.03 24.21
CA ARG A 164 2.21 -1.00 23.19
C ARG A 164 2.48 -0.35 21.82
N LEU A 165 2.81 0.92 21.78
CA LEU A 165 3.21 1.60 20.56
C LEU A 165 4.65 1.25 20.19
N ASN A 166 4.92 1.24 18.87
CA ASN A 166 6.29 1.14 18.37
C ASN A 166 6.87 2.56 18.23
N PRO A 167 7.97 2.91 18.92
CA PRO A 167 8.56 4.25 18.89
C PRO A 167 9.11 4.65 17.52
N ASP A 168 9.49 3.68 16.69
CA ASP A 168 10.06 3.93 15.36
C ASP A 168 9.01 4.36 14.33
N PHE A 169 7.73 4.12 14.61
CA PHE A 169 6.64 4.44 13.70
C PHE A 169 6.07 5.82 14.01
N THR A 170 6.66 6.82 13.36
CA THR A 170 6.27 8.23 13.51
C THR A 170 5.85 8.84 12.17
N PHE A 171 5.24 10.03 12.20
CA PHE A 171 4.95 10.77 10.98
C PHE A 171 6.22 11.19 10.21
N ASP A 172 7.36 11.30 10.89
CA ASP A 172 8.65 11.67 10.28
C ASP A 172 9.28 10.48 9.55
N THR A 173 9.05 9.25 10.06
CA THR A 173 9.53 8.02 9.43
C THR A 173 8.58 7.50 8.36
N LEU A 174 7.33 7.96 8.33
CA LEU A 174 6.35 7.63 7.30
C LEU A 174 6.68 8.37 6.00
N VAL A 175 6.94 7.63 4.94
CA VAL A 175 7.11 8.21 3.60
C VAL A 175 5.75 8.63 3.06
N THR A 176 5.65 9.86 2.60
CA THR A 176 4.42 10.43 2.07
C THR A 176 4.42 10.46 0.55
N GLY A 177 3.26 10.27 -0.02
CA GLY A 177 3.01 10.35 -1.44
C GLY A 177 1.51 10.29 -1.71
N ARG A 178 1.13 10.42 -2.96
CA ARG A 178 -0.28 10.46 -3.38
C ARG A 178 -1.10 9.29 -2.81
N ALA A 179 -0.48 8.12 -2.66
CA ALA A 179 -1.14 6.91 -2.17
C ALA A 179 -1.61 7.00 -0.71
N ASN A 180 -1.04 7.89 0.12
CA ASN A 180 -1.36 8.00 1.55
C ASN A 180 -1.54 9.44 2.06
N ASP A 181 -1.52 10.44 1.19
CA ASP A 181 -1.60 11.86 1.59
C ASP A 181 -2.88 12.16 2.38
N LEU A 182 -4.04 11.68 1.90
CA LEU A 182 -5.33 11.90 2.58
C LEU A 182 -5.35 11.19 3.94
N ALA A 183 -4.89 9.95 3.99
CA ALA A 183 -4.86 9.17 5.24
C ALA A 183 -3.90 9.81 6.25
N ARG A 184 -2.75 10.32 5.79
CA ARG A 184 -1.80 11.05 6.64
C ARG A 184 -2.39 12.38 7.15
N ALA A 185 -3.06 13.14 6.30
CA ALA A 185 -3.69 14.41 6.68
C ALA A 185 -4.77 14.18 7.76
N ALA A 186 -5.64 13.19 7.56
CA ALA A 186 -6.66 12.79 8.54
C ALA A 186 -6.02 12.34 9.86
N ALA A 187 -4.97 11.53 9.79
CA ALA A 187 -4.23 11.04 10.95
C ALA A 187 -3.57 12.17 11.76
N MET A 188 -2.98 13.15 11.08
CA MET A 188 -2.40 14.34 11.74
C MET A 188 -3.48 15.18 12.43
N GLN A 189 -4.64 15.35 11.80
CA GLN A 189 -5.75 16.07 12.39
C GLN A 189 -6.30 15.38 13.64
N VAL A 190 -6.40 14.04 13.61
CA VAL A 190 -6.79 13.23 14.78
C VAL A 190 -5.74 13.32 15.89
N ALA A 191 -4.45 13.30 15.54
CA ALA A 191 -3.36 13.40 16.51
C ALA A 191 -3.33 14.77 17.23
N GLN A 192 -3.72 15.85 16.52
CA GLN A 192 -3.80 17.20 17.08
C GLN A 192 -5.05 17.40 17.95
N ASN A 193 -6.17 16.81 17.56
CA ASN A 193 -7.48 17.01 18.21
C ASN A 193 -8.19 15.67 18.47
N PRO A 194 -7.65 14.80 19.34
CA PRO A 194 -8.22 13.49 19.58
C PRO A 194 -9.63 13.57 20.17
N GLY A 195 -10.53 12.73 19.69
CA GLY A 195 -11.93 12.63 20.14
C GLY A 195 -12.86 13.69 19.56
N THR A 196 -12.35 14.73 18.91
CA THR A 196 -13.16 15.85 18.42
C THR A 196 -13.13 16.03 16.90
N SER A 197 -12.09 15.56 16.21
CA SER A 197 -11.97 15.71 14.75
C SER A 197 -12.73 14.61 14.01
N TYR A 198 -12.13 13.47 13.84
CA TYR A 198 -12.69 12.31 13.12
C TYR A 198 -12.74 11.12 14.08
N ASN A 199 -13.93 10.76 14.55
CA ASN A 199 -14.08 9.68 15.52
C ASN A 199 -15.27 8.77 15.18
N PRO A 200 -15.03 7.49 14.81
CA PRO A 200 -13.73 6.86 14.64
C PRO A 200 -12.98 7.36 13.40
N LEU A 201 -11.64 7.21 13.39
CA LEU A 201 -10.86 7.22 12.17
C LEU A 201 -10.69 5.78 11.69
N PHE A 202 -11.24 5.47 10.53
CA PHE A 202 -11.14 4.15 9.91
C PHE A 202 -10.16 4.19 8.73
N VAL A 203 -9.05 3.45 8.84
CA VAL A 203 -7.99 3.39 7.82
C VAL A 203 -8.03 2.03 7.15
N TYR A 204 -8.29 1.99 5.84
CA TYR A 204 -8.29 0.74 5.11
C TYR A 204 -7.35 0.74 3.92
N GLY A 205 -7.04 -0.45 3.41
CA GLY A 205 -6.16 -0.64 2.26
C GLY A 205 -5.46 -1.98 2.33
N GLY A 206 -4.93 -2.46 1.23
CA GLY A 206 -4.32 -3.78 1.11
C GLY A 206 -3.26 -4.10 2.17
N VAL A 207 -2.92 -5.38 2.28
CA VAL A 207 -1.91 -5.86 3.24
C VAL A 207 -0.56 -5.19 2.97
N GLY A 208 0.13 -4.76 4.05
CA GLY A 208 1.49 -4.24 3.96
C GLY A 208 1.62 -2.85 3.33
N LEU A 209 0.56 -2.03 3.29
CA LEU A 209 0.60 -0.67 2.75
C LEU A 209 0.98 0.42 3.78
N GLY A 210 1.24 0.04 5.04
CA GLY A 210 1.66 0.97 6.08
C GLY A 210 0.56 1.45 7.02
N LYS A 211 -0.62 0.80 7.05
CA LYS A 211 -1.72 1.10 8.00
C LYS A 211 -1.23 1.10 9.44
N THR A 212 -0.60 0.02 9.87
CA THR A 212 -0.02 -0.12 11.21
C THR A 212 0.97 1.00 11.53
N HIS A 213 1.86 1.38 10.59
CA HIS A 213 2.77 2.51 10.77
C HIS A 213 2.01 3.81 11.04
N LEU A 214 0.99 4.10 10.23
CA LEU A 214 0.21 5.32 10.35
C LEU A 214 -0.51 5.42 11.71
N VAL A 215 -1.13 4.33 12.18
CA VAL A 215 -1.86 4.36 13.45
C VAL A 215 -0.94 4.43 14.66
N HIS A 216 0.23 3.81 14.60
CA HIS A 216 1.28 4.02 15.61
C HIS A 216 1.79 5.47 15.59
N ALA A 217 1.94 6.08 14.41
CA ALA A 217 2.36 7.48 14.32
C ALA A 217 1.34 8.43 14.98
N ILE A 218 0.05 8.15 14.86
CA ILE A 218 -1.02 8.88 15.59
C ILE A 218 -0.79 8.74 17.10
N GLY A 219 -0.70 7.51 17.60
CA GLY A 219 -0.52 7.25 19.03
C GLY A 219 0.76 7.90 19.59
N ASN A 220 1.88 7.80 18.87
CA ASN A 220 3.14 8.42 19.25
C ASN A 220 3.05 9.95 19.29
N ALA A 221 2.35 10.56 18.35
CA ALA A 221 2.15 12.01 18.32
C ALA A 221 1.26 12.48 19.50
N VAL A 222 0.17 11.76 19.80
CA VAL A 222 -0.68 12.07 20.95
C VAL A 222 0.06 11.90 22.26
N PHE A 223 0.81 10.81 22.43
CA PHE A 223 1.61 10.59 23.65
C PHE A 223 2.70 11.65 23.83
N ARG A 224 3.37 12.04 22.75
CA ARG A 224 4.38 13.12 22.78
C ARG A 224 3.78 14.45 23.23
N HIS A 225 2.57 14.75 22.76
CA HIS A 225 1.85 15.98 23.12
C HIS A 225 1.29 15.92 24.55
N ASN A 226 0.74 14.77 24.94
CA ASN A 226 0.21 14.54 26.29
C ASN A 226 0.66 13.18 26.85
N PRO A 227 1.78 13.14 27.58
CA PRO A 227 2.32 11.90 28.17
C PRO A 227 1.43 11.28 29.29
N ARG A 228 0.39 11.98 29.72
CA ARG A 228 -0.60 11.46 30.68
C ARG A 228 -1.77 10.76 30.00
N ALA A 229 -1.90 10.86 28.67
CA ALA A 229 -2.97 10.21 27.94
C ALA A 229 -2.85 8.68 28.05
N VAL A 230 -3.96 8.03 28.38
CA VAL A 230 -4.03 6.56 28.46
C VAL A 230 -4.35 6.03 27.07
N ILE A 231 -3.30 5.66 26.34
CA ILE A 231 -3.39 5.13 24.97
C ILE A 231 -3.21 3.62 24.99
N ARG A 232 -4.03 2.91 24.21
CA ARG A 232 -3.89 1.48 24.01
C ARG A 232 -3.89 1.14 22.52
N TYR A 233 -2.77 0.58 22.04
CA TYR A 233 -2.69 -0.12 20.77
C TYR A 233 -2.91 -1.60 21.01
N VAL A 234 -3.77 -2.23 20.19
CA VAL A 234 -4.07 -3.65 20.31
C VAL A 234 -4.43 -4.24 18.94
N HIS A 235 -3.89 -5.40 18.61
CA HIS A 235 -4.41 -6.23 17.54
C HIS A 235 -5.71 -6.90 17.97
N VAL A 236 -6.62 -7.12 17.03
CA VAL A 236 -7.89 -7.81 17.32
C VAL A 236 -7.70 -9.17 17.98
N GLU A 237 -6.68 -9.91 17.61
CA GLU A 237 -6.37 -11.21 18.24
C GLU A 237 -5.98 -11.07 19.71
N ASP A 238 -5.20 -10.03 20.06
CA ASP A 238 -4.87 -9.72 21.44
C ASP A 238 -6.09 -9.24 22.23
N TYR A 239 -6.96 -8.42 21.61
CA TYR A 239 -8.21 -7.99 22.21
C TYR A 239 -9.10 -9.19 22.52
N TYR A 240 -9.22 -10.14 21.57
CA TYR A 240 -9.94 -11.40 21.78
C TYR A 240 -9.35 -12.20 22.96
N ALA A 241 -8.03 -12.33 23.00
CA ALA A 241 -7.35 -13.03 24.08
C ALA A 241 -7.59 -12.36 25.45
N ASP A 242 -7.59 -11.01 25.50
CA ASP A 242 -7.90 -10.23 26.71
C ASP A 242 -9.36 -10.46 27.17
N VAL A 243 -10.33 -10.51 26.24
CA VAL A 243 -11.73 -10.84 26.52
C VAL A 243 -11.86 -12.25 27.11
N VAL A 244 -11.28 -13.26 26.46
CA VAL A 244 -11.33 -14.66 26.92
C VAL A 244 -10.72 -14.79 28.32
N ARG A 245 -9.55 -14.18 28.53
CA ARG A 245 -8.86 -14.18 29.84
C ARG A 245 -9.73 -13.56 30.93
N ALA A 246 -10.38 -12.43 30.64
CA ALA A 246 -11.26 -11.76 31.59
C ALA A 246 -12.45 -12.61 31.99
N TYR A 247 -13.03 -13.39 31.05
CA TYR A 247 -14.09 -14.35 31.35
C TYR A 247 -13.59 -15.52 32.21
N GLN A 248 -12.44 -16.12 31.85
CA GLN A 248 -11.87 -17.24 32.59
C GLN A 248 -11.51 -16.87 34.05
N GLN A 249 -10.96 -15.66 34.22
CA GLN A 249 -10.55 -15.14 35.54
C GLN A 249 -11.67 -14.46 36.32
N LYS A 250 -12.91 -14.45 35.81
CA LYS A 250 -14.06 -13.72 36.41
C LYS A 250 -13.75 -12.24 36.70
N SER A 251 -12.83 -11.64 35.93
CA SER A 251 -12.36 -10.24 36.07
C SER A 251 -12.93 -9.30 35.03
N PHE A 252 -14.09 -9.65 34.49
CA PHE A 252 -14.67 -8.96 33.34
C PHE A 252 -15.03 -7.49 33.62
N ASP A 253 -15.41 -7.16 34.84
CA ASP A 253 -15.68 -5.75 35.24
C ASP A 253 -14.39 -4.90 35.26
N ALA A 254 -13.24 -5.51 35.60
CA ALA A 254 -11.96 -4.85 35.53
C ALA A 254 -11.54 -4.59 34.07
N PHE A 255 -11.78 -5.57 33.17
CA PHE A 255 -11.59 -5.42 31.72
C PHE A 255 -12.44 -4.26 31.17
N LYS A 256 -13.75 -4.23 31.45
CA LYS A 256 -14.65 -3.16 31.01
C LYS A 256 -14.21 -1.79 31.54
N ARG A 257 -13.85 -1.69 32.82
CA ARG A 257 -13.35 -0.44 33.41
C ARG A 257 -12.07 0.03 32.72
N TYR A 258 -11.13 -0.89 32.44
CA TYR A 258 -9.88 -0.56 31.78
C TYR A 258 -10.13 0.03 30.38
N TYR A 259 -10.84 -0.70 29.52
CA TYR A 259 -11.08 -0.24 28.15
C TYR A 259 -11.91 1.05 28.08
N ARG A 260 -12.83 1.27 29.02
CA ARG A 260 -13.60 2.54 29.14
C ARG A 260 -12.78 3.71 29.67
N SER A 261 -11.68 3.47 30.37
CA SER A 261 -10.82 4.51 30.93
C SER A 261 -9.79 5.06 29.92
N LEU A 262 -9.71 4.49 28.73
CA LEU A 262 -8.75 4.91 27.69
C LEU A 262 -9.11 6.31 27.17
N ASP A 263 -8.07 7.11 26.88
CA ASP A 263 -8.21 8.35 26.12
C ASP A 263 -8.16 8.09 24.62
N MET A 264 -7.43 7.05 24.21
CA MET A 264 -7.34 6.60 22.82
C MET A 264 -7.26 5.08 22.73
N LEU A 265 -8.12 4.48 21.90
CA LEU A 265 -8.07 3.08 21.51
C LEU A 265 -7.68 2.97 20.04
N ILE A 266 -6.58 2.29 19.77
CA ILE A 266 -6.14 1.93 18.42
C ILE A 266 -6.30 0.43 18.28
N ILE A 267 -7.20 0.00 17.37
CA ILE A 267 -7.43 -1.41 17.08
C ILE A 267 -6.99 -1.73 15.65
N ASP A 268 -6.06 -2.65 15.53
CA ASP A 268 -5.44 -3.01 14.24
C ASP A 268 -6.03 -4.30 13.71
N ASP A 269 -6.28 -4.32 12.39
CA ASP A 269 -6.73 -5.48 11.63
C ASP A 269 -8.11 -6.01 12.07
N ILE A 270 -9.14 -5.14 12.08
CA ILE A 270 -10.50 -5.43 12.56
C ILE A 270 -11.17 -6.61 11.84
N GLN A 271 -10.74 -6.98 10.62
CA GLN A 271 -11.25 -8.13 9.87
C GLN A 271 -11.10 -9.47 10.61
N PHE A 272 -10.18 -9.57 11.57
CA PHE A 272 -10.02 -10.79 12.38
C PHE A 272 -11.07 -10.98 13.49
N PHE A 273 -12.05 -10.06 13.59
CA PHE A 273 -13.26 -10.30 14.40
C PHE A 273 -14.24 -11.31 13.78
N ASN A 274 -14.03 -11.74 12.55
CA ASN A 274 -14.91 -12.67 11.85
C ASN A 274 -15.39 -13.82 12.76
N ASN A 275 -16.72 -14.03 12.79
CA ASN A 275 -17.38 -15.12 13.50
C ASN A 275 -17.15 -15.16 15.04
N LYS A 276 -16.68 -14.06 15.65
CA LYS A 276 -16.45 -13.95 17.09
C LYS A 276 -17.55 -13.10 17.75
N ASN A 277 -18.81 -13.46 17.60
CA ASN A 277 -19.98 -12.65 17.96
C ASN A 277 -19.90 -12.06 19.38
N ARG A 278 -19.52 -12.86 20.37
CA ARG A 278 -19.42 -12.39 21.76
C ARG A 278 -18.33 -11.32 21.93
N THR A 279 -17.21 -11.45 21.23
CA THR A 279 -16.14 -10.44 21.27
C THR A 279 -16.57 -9.17 20.54
N GLN A 280 -17.29 -9.30 19.42
CA GLN A 280 -17.87 -8.16 18.71
C GLN A 280 -18.87 -7.39 19.59
N GLU A 281 -19.70 -8.10 20.35
CA GLU A 281 -20.63 -7.48 21.29
C GLU A 281 -19.90 -6.68 22.37
N GLU A 282 -18.86 -7.25 22.99
CA GLU A 282 -18.09 -6.54 24.00
C GLU A 282 -17.31 -5.36 23.43
N PHE A 283 -16.80 -5.50 22.21
CA PHE A 283 -16.18 -4.39 21.50
C PHE A 283 -17.20 -3.28 21.20
N PHE A 284 -18.40 -3.62 20.77
CA PHE A 284 -19.47 -2.66 20.53
C PHE A 284 -19.80 -1.84 21.77
N HIS A 285 -19.87 -2.48 22.95
CA HIS A 285 -20.09 -1.79 24.22
C HIS A 285 -18.92 -0.85 24.59
N ALA A 286 -17.68 -1.30 24.39
CA ALA A 286 -16.49 -0.47 24.63
C ALA A 286 -16.45 0.71 23.66
N PHE A 287 -16.75 0.48 22.39
CA PHE A 287 -16.81 1.48 21.34
C PHE A 287 -17.82 2.59 21.68
N ASN A 288 -19.05 2.23 22.03
CA ASN A 288 -20.09 3.20 22.39
C ASN A 288 -19.67 4.04 23.61
N ALA A 289 -19.15 3.39 24.65
CA ALA A 289 -18.73 4.09 25.87
C ALA A 289 -17.58 5.10 25.58
N LEU A 290 -16.62 4.74 24.73
CA LEU A 290 -15.54 5.63 24.33
C LEU A 290 -16.06 6.80 23.47
N THR A 291 -16.95 6.52 22.53
CA THR A 291 -17.53 7.55 21.65
C THR A 291 -18.37 8.56 22.46
N GLU A 292 -19.21 8.09 23.37
CA GLU A 292 -20.00 8.93 24.28
C GLU A 292 -19.12 9.81 25.17
N ALA A 293 -17.99 9.27 25.65
CA ALA A 293 -17.00 10.00 26.43
C ALA A 293 -16.07 10.89 25.57
N ARG A 294 -16.30 10.98 24.25
CA ARG A 294 -15.44 11.70 23.28
C ARG A 294 -13.97 11.25 23.31
N LYS A 295 -13.74 9.97 23.56
CA LYS A 295 -12.41 9.36 23.49
C LYS A 295 -12.13 8.90 22.06
N GLN A 296 -10.89 9.01 21.61
CA GLN A 296 -10.53 8.72 20.23
C GLN A 296 -10.50 7.22 19.97
N ILE A 297 -11.09 6.81 18.87
CA ILE A 297 -11.00 5.45 18.33
C ILE A 297 -10.34 5.52 16.94
N VAL A 298 -9.34 4.66 16.72
CA VAL A 298 -8.68 4.48 15.41
C VAL A 298 -8.72 3.00 15.05
N ILE A 299 -9.17 2.69 13.85
CA ILE A 299 -9.40 1.32 13.39
C ILE A 299 -8.65 1.11 12.07
N THR A 300 -8.03 -0.07 11.89
CA THR A 300 -7.51 -0.45 10.58
C THR A 300 -8.20 -1.70 10.04
N CYS A 301 -8.23 -1.81 8.71
CA CYS A 301 -8.75 -2.96 7.98
C CYS A 301 -8.02 -3.15 6.64
N ASP A 302 -8.02 -4.36 6.12
CA ASP A 302 -7.51 -4.63 4.77
C ASP A 302 -8.51 -4.23 3.68
N THR A 303 -9.82 -4.20 4.00
CA THR A 303 -10.91 -3.92 3.06
C THR A 303 -11.79 -2.78 3.55
N TYR A 304 -12.65 -2.27 2.66
CA TYR A 304 -13.64 -1.27 3.01
C TYR A 304 -14.65 -1.83 4.05
N PRO A 305 -15.16 -1.02 5.01
CA PRO A 305 -16.01 -1.51 6.11
C PRO A 305 -17.17 -2.40 5.69
N LYS A 306 -17.88 -2.04 4.61
CA LYS A 306 -19.05 -2.79 4.12
C LYS A 306 -18.70 -4.12 3.44
N ASP A 307 -17.43 -4.31 3.08
CA ASP A 307 -16.95 -5.53 2.43
C ASP A 307 -16.42 -6.56 3.44
N ILE A 308 -16.41 -6.22 4.74
CA ILE A 308 -15.92 -7.11 5.79
C ILE A 308 -16.96 -8.19 6.06
N GLN A 309 -16.63 -9.43 5.72
CA GLN A 309 -17.51 -10.57 5.98
C GLN A 309 -17.49 -10.98 7.45
N GLY A 310 -18.64 -11.36 8.01
CA GLY A 310 -18.75 -11.88 9.38
C GLY A 310 -18.61 -10.83 10.50
N LEU A 311 -18.69 -9.56 10.15
CA LEU A 311 -18.81 -8.46 11.10
C LEU A 311 -20.29 -8.08 11.23
N GLU A 312 -20.72 -7.75 12.45
CA GLU A 312 -22.11 -7.36 12.69
C GLU A 312 -22.43 -5.97 12.10
N ASP A 313 -23.60 -5.84 11.45
CA ASP A 313 -24.04 -4.60 10.76
C ASP A 313 -24.04 -3.36 11.69
N ARG A 314 -24.32 -3.57 12.98
CA ARG A 314 -24.26 -2.49 13.98
C ARG A 314 -22.86 -1.90 14.15
N LEU A 315 -21.79 -2.72 14.04
CA LEU A 315 -20.40 -2.24 14.05
C LEU A 315 -20.05 -1.51 12.75
N ILE A 316 -20.43 -2.08 11.61
CA ILE A 316 -20.23 -1.47 10.30
C ILE A 316 -20.85 -0.07 10.25
N SER A 317 -22.11 0.04 10.73
CA SER A 317 -22.80 1.33 10.81
C SER A 317 -22.07 2.36 11.69
N ARG A 318 -21.43 1.92 12.77
CA ARG A 318 -20.63 2.79 13.65
C ARG A 318 -19.31 3.23 13.03
N PHE A 319 -18.70 2.39 12.21
CA PHE A 319 -17.45 2.73 11.50
C PHE A 319 -17.70 3.79 10.43
N ASP A 320 -18.83 3.73 9.74
CA ASP A 320 -19.23 4.73 8.73
C ASP A 320 -19.54 6.12 9.35
N TRP A 321 -19.77 6.22 10.66
CA TRP A 321 -20.09 7.50 11.32
C TRP A 321 -18.92 8.48 11.36
N GLY A 322 -17.69 7.96 11.41
CA GLY A 322 -16.47 8.76 11.42
C GLY A 322 -15.94 9.10 10.05
N LEU A 323 -14.62 9.12 9.92
CA LEU A 323 -13.94 9.30 8.64
C LEU A 323 -13.29 7.99 8.21
N THR A 324 -13.67 7.51 7.04
CA THR A 324 -13.04 6.34 6.39
C THR A 324 -12.06 6.82 5.32
N VAL A 325 -10.79 6.42 5.43
CA VAL A 325 -9.72 6.79 4.51
C VAL A 325 -9.00 5.57 3.97
N GLN A 326 -8.66 5.62 2.69
CA GLN A 326 -7.94 4.57 1.99
C GLN A 326 -6.45 4.86 1.96
N ILE A 327 -5.63 3.80 2.08
CA ILE A 327 -4.23 3.81 1.68
C ILE A 327 -4.11 2.96 0.41
N GLU A 328 -3.66 3.59 -0.67
CA GLU A 328 -3.47 2.94 -1.95
C GLU A 328 -2.07 2.30 -2.07
N PRO A 329 -1.86 1.37 -3.02
CA PRO A 329 -0.52 0.89 -3.34
C PRO A 329 0.40 2.04 -3.78
N PRO A 330 1.64 2.11 -3.25
CA PRO A 330 2.55 3.21 -3.55
C PRO A 330 3.00 3.20 -5.02
N GLU A 331 3.08 4.38 -5.61
CA GLU A 331 3.67 4.59 -6.94
C GLU A 331 5.18 4.30 -6.92
N LEU A 332 5.80 4.15 -8.10
CA LEU A 332 7.21 3.76 -8.22
C LEU A 332 8.15 4.68 -7.43
N GLU A 333 7.93 5.98 -7.51
CA GLU A 333 8.71 7.01 -6.82
C GLU A 333 8.62 6.87 -5.31
N MET A 334 7.40 6.65 -4.82
CA MET A 334 7.15 6.44 -3.41
C MET A 334 7.80 5.14 -2.93
N ARG A 335 7.77 4.06 -3.73
CA ARG A 335 8.46 2.80 -3.40
C ARG A 335 9.97 3.00 -3.27
N VAL A 336 10.59 3.74 -4.19
CA VAL A 336 12.02 4.09 -4.12
C VAL A 336 12.32 4.90 -2.86
N ALA A 337 11.51 5.90 -2.55
CA ALA A 337 11.66 6.71 -1.35
C ALA A 337 11.52 5.88 -0.07
N ILE A 338 10.58 4.92 -0.02
CA ILE A 338 10.41 3.98 1.09
C ILE A 338 11.67 3.14 1.28
N LEU A 339 12.20 2.55 0.19
CA LEU A 339 13.43 1.75 0.25
C LEU A 339 14.61 2.55 0.77
N LYS A 340 14.80 3.78 0.32
CA LYS A 340 15.86 4.67 0.79
C LYS A 340 15.70 5.01 2.27
N LYS A 341 14.48 5.33 2.71
CA LYS A 341 14.19 5.61 4.12
C LYS A 341 14.45 4.39 5.02
N LYS A 342 14.10 3.19 4.53
CA LYS A 342 14.38 1.93 5.24
C LYS A 342 15.87 1.60 5.26
N ALA A 343 16.61 1.87 4.17
CA ALA A 343 18.05 1.71 4.14
C ALA A 343 18.77 2.65 5.13
N GLU A 344 18.33 3.90 5.22
CA GLU A 344 18.81 4.87 6.24
C GLU A 344 18.61 4.33 7.66
N ALA A 345 17.40 3.79 7.96
CA ALA A 345 17.10 3.19 9.26
C ALA A 345 17.99 1.97 9.57
N LEU A 346 18.34 1.18 8.57
CA LEU A 346 19.28 0.06 8.68
C LEU A 346 20.75 0.49 8.71
N ARG A 347 21.04 1.79 8.55
CA ARG A 347 22.38 2.37 8.44
C ARG A 347 23.23 1.76 7.32
N VAL A 348 22.58 1.46 6.18
CA VAL A 348 23.24 0.93 4.99
C VAL A 348 23.11 1.91 3.84
N LEU A 349 24.18 2.01 3.03
CA LEU A 349 24.15 2.79 1.80
C LEU A 349 23.57 1.90 0.69
N VAL A 350 22.52 2.38 0.05
CA VAL A 350 21.88 1.71 -1.08
C VAL A 350 21.82 2.70 -2.24
N ASP A 351 22.44 2.33 -3.36
CA ASP A 351 22.45 3.13 -4.56
C ASP A 351 21.03 3.27 -5.15
N ASP A 352 20.78 4.36 -5.84
CA ASP A 352 19.50 4.64 -6.49
C ASP A 352 19.11 3.55 -7.49
N ASP A 353 20.08 2.97 -8.19
CA ASP A 353 19.88 1.88 -9.15
C ASP A 353 19.37 0.60 -8.46
N VAL A 354 19.85 0.29 -7.26
CA VAL A 354 19.42 -0.87 -6.47
C VAL A 354 17.99 -0.64 -5.94
N ALA A 355 17.72 0.54 -5.38
CA ALA A 355 16.38 0.89 -4.91
C ALA A 355 15.37 0.86 -6.06
N PHE A 356 15.75 1.36 -7.23
CA PHE A 356 14.93 1.32 -8.43
C PHE A 356 14.68 -0.10 -8.95
N LEU A 357 15.73 -0.95 -8.97
CA LEU A 357 15.59 -2.36 -9.36
C LEU A 357 14.54 -3.06 -8.48
N ILE A 358 14.61 -2.89 -7.17
CA ILE A 358 13.67 -3.47 -6.22
C ILE A 358 12.26 -2.91 -6.46
N ALA A 359 12.12 -1.59 -6.49
CA ALA A 359 10.84 -0.90 -6.64
C ALA A 359 10.13 -1.19 -7.97
N LYS A 360 10.87 -1.37 -9.06
CA LYS A 360 10.34 -1.69 -10.38
C LYS A 360 9.74 -3.09 -10.44
N ASN A 361 10.39 -4.06 -9.82
CA ASN A 361 10.02 -5.46 -9.90
C ASN A 361 9.01 -5.88 -8.83
N LEU A 362 9.03 -5.26 -7.64
CA LEU A 362 8.10 -5.56 -6.57
C LEU A 362 7.08 -4.43 -6.45
N ARG A 363 5.84 -4.73 -6.83
CA ARG A 363 4.78 -3.70 -6.95
C ARG A 363 3.68 -3.85 -5.92
N SER A 364 3.60 -4.98 -5.22
CA SER A 364 2.44 -5.39 -4.42
C SER A 364 2.32 -4.62 -3.12
N ASN A 365 3.35 -4.61 -2.28
CA ASN A 365 3.26 -4.01 -0.95
C ASN A 365 4.62 -3.60 -0.36
N VAL A 366 4.59 -2.79 0.69
CA VAL A 366 5.80 -2.27 1.35
C VAL A 366 6.54 -3.36 2.14
N ARG A 367 5.82 -4.38 2.66
CA ARG A 367 6.47 -5.53 3.35
C ARG A 367 7.37 -6.32 2.41
N GLU A 368 6.96 -6.51 1.16
CA GLU A 368 7.81 -7.18 0.15
C GLU A 368 9.02 -6.34 -0.22
N LEU A 369 8.87 -5.02 -0.35
CA LEU A 369 9.99 -4.11 -0.59
C LEU A 369 11.02 -4.19 0.55
N GLU A 370 10.55 -4.18 1.79
CA GLU A 370 11.39 -4.30 2.98
C GLU A 370 12.06 -5.67 3.06
N GLY A 371 11.32 -6.74 2.79
CA GLY A 371 11.85 -8.11 2.72
C GLY A 371 12.94 -8.27 1.65
N ALA A 372 12.75 -7.67 0.48
CA ALA A 372 13.75 -7.67 -0.59
C ALA A 372 14.99 -6.87 -0.21
N LEU A 373 14.83 -5.68 0.38
CA LEU A 373 15.95 -4.89 0.87
C LEU A 373 16.76 -5.65 1.94
N ASN A 374 16.08 -6.26 2.92
CA ASN A 374 16.71 -7.06 3.95
C ASN A 374 17.47 -8.26 3.36
N LYS A 375 16.92 -8.90 2.33
CA LYS A 375 17.59 -10.01 1.61
C LYS A 375 18.85 -9.54 0.92
N VAL A 376 18.84 -8.37 0.25
CA VAL A 376 20.03 -7.78 -0.39
C VAL A 376 21.09 -7.42 0.64
N VAL A 377 20.70 -6.79 1.75
CA VAL A 377 21.61 -6.43 2.85
C VAL A 377 22.25 -7.67 3.48
N ALA A 378 21.44 -8.69 3.76
CA ALA A 378 21.94 -9.95 4.32
C ALA A 378 22.91 -10.65 3.38
N TYR A 379 22.58 -10.72 2.07
CA TYR A 379 23.43 -11.32 1.04
C TYR A 379 24.78 -10.59 0.92
N ALA A 380 24.76 -9.26 0.85
CA ALA A 380 25.95 -8.43 0.80
C ALA A 380 26.87 -8.64 2.01
N ARG A 381 26.29 -8.64 3.23
CA ARG A 381 27.03 -8.90 4.49
C ARG A 381 27.62 -10.30 4.53
N PHE A 382 26.89 -11.32 4.11
CA PHE A 382 27.35 -12.70 4.11
C PHE A 382 28.54 -12.93 3.16
N HIS A 383 28.53 -12.27 1.99
CA HIS A 383 29.61 -12.40 1.02
C HIS A 383 30.73 -11.35 1.16
N GLY A 384 30.65 -10.44 2.16
CA GLY A 384 31.62 -9.36 2.35
C GLY A 384 31.70 -8.37 1.17
N ARG A 385 30.59 -8.23 0.40
CA ARG A 385 30.51 -7.37 -0.78
C ARG A 385 29.73 -6.09 -0.48
N GLN A 386 30.05 -5.01 -1.17
CA GLN A 386 29.25 -3.79 -1.13
C GLN A 386 27.90 -3.98 -1.84
N ILE A 387 26.87 -3.26 -1.36
CA ILE A 387 25.55 -3.31 -1.96
C ILE A 387 25.58 -2.55 -3.29
N GLY A 388 25.54 -3.31 -4.38
CA GLY A 388 25.50 -2.78 -5.74
C GLY A 388 24.50 -3.56 -6.60
N LEU A 389 24.29 -3.12 -7.84
CA LEU A 389 23.27 -3.66 -8.75
C LEU A 389 23.43 -5.17 -8.99
N GLU A 390 24.66 -5.67 -9.15
CA GLU A 390 24.92 -7.09 -9.39
C GLU A 390 24.60 -7.93 -8.16
N VAL A 391 25.03 -7.48 -6.97
CA VAL A 391 24.70 -8.12 -5.68
C VAL A 391 23.19 -8.18 -5.48
N ALA A 392 22.47 -7.11 -5.80
CA ALA A 392 21.02 -7.06 -5.71
C ALA A 392 20.34 -8.03 -6.67
N LYS A 393 20.82 -8.14 -7.93
CA LYS A 393 20.29 -9.11 -8.89
C LYS A 393 20.52 -10.55 -8.43
N GLU A 394 21.72 -10.87 -7.92
CA GLU A 394 22.04 -12.19 -7.39
C GLU A 394 21.16 -12.54 -6.17
N ALA A 395 21.07 -11.62 -5.21
CA ALA A 395 20.28 -11.80 -3.99
C ALA A 395 18.78 -12.00 -4.26
N LEU A 396 18.27 -11.31 -5.29
CA LEU A 396 16.83 -11.31 -5.62
C LEU A 396 16.47 -12.24 -6.77
N LYS A 397 17.41 -13.02 -7.31
CA LYS A 397 17.21 -13.88 -8.46
C LYS A 397 15.93 -14.72 -8.36
N ASP A 398 15.70 -15.37 -7.23
CA ASP A 398 14.54 -16.23 -7.03
C ASP A 398 13.22 -15.43 -7.00
N LEU A 399 13.23 -14.25 -6.34
CA LEU A 399 12.06 -13.37 -6.29
C LEU A 399 11.72 -12.82 -7.68
N LEU A 400 12.72 -12.39 -8.43
CA LEU A 400 12.54 -11.90 -9.79
C LEU A 400 12.05 -12.99 -10.74
N HIS A 401 12.55 -14.22 -10.59
CA HIS A 401 12.07 -15.38 -11.36
C HIS A 401 10.68 -15.84 -10.95
N ALA A 402 10.35 -15.83 -9.66
CA ALA A 402 9.03 -16.19 -9.17
C ALA A 402 7.95 -15.19 -9.68
N HIS A 403 8.26 -13.89 -9.63
CA HIS A 403 7.37 -12.85 -10.14
C HIS A 403 7.14 -12.97 -11.66
N ASN A 404 8.18 -13.31 -12.42
CA ASN A 404 8.06 -13.57 -13.85
C ASN A 404 7.33 -14.89 -14.17
N ARG A 405 7.34 -15.88 -13.25
CA ARG A 405 6.60 -17.15 -13.42
C ARG A 405 5.12 -17.05 -13.06
N GLN A 406 4.73 -16.15 -12.17
CA GLN A 406 3.32 -16.00 -11.75
C GLN A 406 2.42 -15.49 -12.87
N LEU A 407 2.95 -14.80 -13.87
CA LEU A 407 2.21 -14.31 -15.04
C LEU A 407 2.43 -15.20 -16.27
N SER A 408 2.29 -16.53 -16.09
CA SER A 408 2.29 -17.42 -17.25
C SER A 408 0.97 -17.26 -18.02
N ILE A 409 1.03 -17.50 -19.32
CA ILE A 409 -0.14 -17.38 -20.19
C ILE A 409 -1.25 -18.37 -19.79
N GLU A 410 -0.85 -19.55 -19.30
CA GLU A 410 -1.76 -20.57 -18.77
C GLU A 410 -2.49 -20.06 -17.52
N HIS A 411 -1.79 -19.33 -16.66
CA HIS A 411 -2.40 -18.72 -15.48
C HIS A 411 -3.42 -17.65 -15.87
N ILE A 412 -3.10 -16.81 -16.86
CA ILE A 412 -4.03 -15.82 -17.40
C ILE A 412 -5.26 -16.51 -18.01
N GLN A 413 -5.05 -17.55 -18.84
CA GLN A 413 -6.15 -18.31 -19.43
C GLN A 413 -7.07 -18.94 -18.39
N LYS A 414 -6.48 -19.54 -17.35
CA LYS A 414 -7.23 -20.16 -16.25
C LYS A 414 -8.04 -19.12 -15.48
N THR A 415 -7.40 -18.03 -15.04
CA THR A 415 -8.08 -16.97 -14.27
C THR A 415 -9.24 -16.35 -15.05
N VAL A 416 -9.04 -16.05 -16.33
CA VAL A 416 -10.11 -15.49 -17.18
C VAL A 416 -11.21 -16.53 -17.43
N ALA A 417 -10.87 -17.80 -17.63
CA ALA A 417 -11.86 -18.88 -17.81
C ALA A 417 -12.72 -19.07 -16.55
N ASP A 418 -12.08 -19.06 -15.38
CA ASP A 418 -12.76 -19.18 -14.08
C ASP A 418 -13.69 -17.99 -13.82
N TYR A 419 -13.24 -16.77 -14.14
CA TYR A 419 -14.03 -15.54 -13.96
C TYR A 419 -15.30 -15.54 -14.84
N TYR A 420 -15.17 -15.83 -16.13
CA TYR A 420 -16.30 -15.86 -17.07
C TYR A 420 -17.06 -17.20 -17.10
N LYS A 421 -16.70 -18.14 -16.19
CA LYS A 421 -17.35 -19.44 -16.08
C LYS A 421 -17.35 -20.25 -17.39
N ILE A 422 -16.25 -20.20 -18.14
CA ILE A 422 -16.03 -20.99 -19.36
C ILE A 422 -14.94 -22.04 -19.13
N LYS A 423 -14.90 -23.07 -20.00
CA LYS A 423 -13.85 -24.09 -19.91
C LYS A 423 -12.54 -23.57 -20.51
N ILE A 424 -11.39 -23.92 -19.92
CA ILE A 424 -10.07 -23.57 -20.45
C ILE A 424 -9.93 -24.06 -21.91
N ALA A 425 -10.48 -25.24 -22.25
CA ALA A 425 -10.51 -25.76 -23.62
C ALA A 425 -11.20 -24.82 -24.60
N ASP A 426 -12.15 -23.99 -24.17
CA ASP A 426 -12.83 -23.01 -25.02
C ASP A 426 -11.89 -21.84 -25.40
N MET A 427 -10.83 -21.56 -24.62
CA MET A 427 -9.81 -20.58 -24.98
C MET A 427 -9.05 -20.96 -26.26
N HIS A 428 -8.82 -22.26 -26.45
CA HIS A 428 -8.12 -22.81 -27.63
C HIS A 428 -9.09 -23.17 -28.79
N SER A 429 -10.41 -23.23 -28.52
CA SER A 429 -11.38 -23.69 -29.48
C SER A 429 -11.58 -22.73 -30.67
N LYS A 430 -12.00 -23.25 -31.82
CA LYS A 430 -12.36 -22.46 -33.00
C LYS A 430 -13.74 -21.76 -32.90
N LYS A 431 -14.49 -21.97 -31.80
CA LYS A 431 -15.81 -21.37 -31.57
C LYS A 431 -15.74 -19.83 -31.55
N ARG A 432 -16.73 -19.18 -32.21
CA ARG A 432 -16.80 -17.73 -32.35
C ARG A 432 -18.00 -17.09 -31.63
N THR A 433 -18.74 -17.86 -30.83
CA THR A 433 -19.85 -17.32 -30.03
C THR A 433 -19.37 -16.23 -29.08
N ARG A 434 -20.13 -15.16 -28.90
CA ARG A 434 -19.76 -13.99 -28.10
C ARG A 434 -19.37 -14.37 -26.68
N VAL A 435 -20.04 -15.37 -26.08
CA VAL A 435 -19.80 -15.90 -24.74
C VAL A 435 -18.37 -16.47 -24.58
N ILE A 436 -17.79 -17.01 -25.68
CA ILE A 436 -16.43 -17.58 -25.67
C ILE A 436 -15.43 -16.61 -26.30
N ALA A 437 -15.81 -15.90 -27.34
CA ALA A 437 -14.91 -14.99 -28.05
C ALA A 437 -14.50 -13.78 -27.21
N ARG A 438 -15.42 -13.21 -26.43
CA ARG A 438 -15.14 -12.04 -25.60
C ARG A 438 -14.15 -12.34 -24.46
N PRO A 439 -14.36 -13.37 -23.62
CA PRO A 439 -13.36 -13.78 -22.62
C PRO A 439 -11.99 -14.08 -23.23
N ARG A 440 -11.95 -14.75 -24.38
CA ARG A 440 -10.70 -15.04 -25.09
C ARG A 440 -9.99 -13.75 -25.53
N GLN A 441 -10.73 -12.76 -26.07
CA GLN A 441 -10.17 -11.45 -26.41
C GLN A 441 -9.60 -10.73 -25.20
N VAL A 442 -10.30 -10.77 -24.06
CA VAL A 442 -9.82 -10.24 -22.77
C VAL A 442 -8.54 -10.94 -22.33
N ALA A 443 -8.50 -12.28 -22.41
CA ALA A 443 -7.30 -13.04 -22.03
C ALA A 443 -6.10 -12.72 -22.93
N MET A 444 -6.30 -12.56 -24.25
CA MET A 444 -5.25 -12.14 -25.18
C MET A 444 -4.76 -10.72 -24.88
N TRP A 445 -5.67 -9.80 -24.58
CA TRP A 445 -5.33 -8.44 -24.19
C TRP A 445 -4.51 -8.42 -22.88
N LEU A 446 -4.96 -9.15 -21.85
CA LEU A 446 -4.24 -9.31 -20.59
C LEU A 446 -2.86 -9.95 -20.79
N ALA A 447 -2.76 -10.97 -21.65
CA ALA A 447 -1.47 -11.60 -21.97
C ALA A 447 -0.49 -10.59 -22.59
N LYS A 448 -0.96 -9.71 -23.48
CA LYS A 448 -0.14 -8.67 -24.07
C LYS A 448 0.31 -7.62 -23.05
N GLU A 449 -0.59 -7.17 -22.18
CA GLU A 449 -0.32 -6.10 -21.21
C GLU A 449 0.52 -6.57 -20.00
N LEU A 450 0.37 -7.84 -19.62
CA LEU A 450 0.96 -8.36 -18.38
C LEU A 450 2.19 -9.25 -18.60
N THR A 451 2.47 -9.67 -19.84
CA THR A 451 3.62 -10.52 -20.14
C THR A 451 4.50 -9.90 -21.24
N PRO A 452 5.80 -10.20 -21.27
CA PRO A 452 6.69 -9.74 -22.34
C PRO A 452 6.56 -10.55 -23.66
N MET A 453 5.50 -11.37 -23.79
CA MET A 453 5.34 -12.25 -24.94
C MET A 453 5.01 -11.49 -26.23
N SER A 454 5.54 -11.96 -27.34
CA SER A 454 5.23 -11.43 -28.66
C SER A 454 3.82 -11.82 -29.11
N LEU A 455 3.21 -11.03 -30.00
CA LEU A 455 1.87 -11.34 -30.52
C LEU A 455 1.78 -12.73 -31.18
N PRO A 456 2.79 -13.20 -31.95
CA PRO A 456 2.79 -14.57 -32.46
C PRO A 456 2.81 -15.62 -31.35
N ALA A 457 3.66 -15.45 -30.32
CA ALA A 457 3.71 -16.38 -29.20
C ALA A 457 2.41 -16.44 -28.40
N ILE A 458 1.72 -15.31 -28.22
CA ILE A 458 0.37 -15.27 -27.63
C ILE A 458 -0.61 -16.01 -28.55
N GLY A 459 -0.58 -15.77 -29.86
CA GLY A 459 -1.44 -16.46 -30.81
C GLY A 459 -1.31 -17.98 -30.75
N GLU A 460 -0.08 -18.48 -30.70
CA GLU A 460 0.23 -19.91 -30.57
C GLU A 460 -0.36 -20.50 -29.29
N ALA A 461 -0.18 -19.83 -28.17
CA ALA A 461 -0.71 -20.25 -26.87
C ALA A 461 -2.26 -20.23 -26.81
N PHE A 462 -2.95 -19.52 -27.67
CA PHE A 462 -4.41 -19.53 -27.78
C PHE A 462 -4.94 -20.43 -28.90
N GLY A 463 -4.23 -21.52 -29.23
CA GLY A 463 -4.64 -22.55 -30.17
C GLY A 463 -4.21 -22.26 -31.60
N GLY A 464 -2.98 -21.79 -31.80
CA GLY A 464 -2.36 -21.55 -33.13
C GLY A 464 -3.06 -20.44 -33.91
N ARG A 465 -3.39 -19.32 -33.24
CA ARG A 465 -4.01 -18.15 -33.88
C ARG A 465 -2.96 -17.21 -34.45
N ASP A 466 -3.27 -16.63 -35.57
CA ASP A 466 -2.43 -15.63 -36.17
C ASP A 466 -2.30 -14.37 -35.30
N HIS A 467 -1.13 -13.74 -35.34
CA HIS A 467 -0.82 -12.51 -34.62
C HIS A 467 -1.80 -11.36 -34.92
N THR A 468 -2.37 -11.33 -36.14
CA THR A 468 -3.39 -10.35 -36.53
C THR A 468 -4.69 -10.54 -35.72
N THR A 469 -5.04 -11.80 -35.38
CA THR A 469 -6.18 -12.09 -34.49
C THR A 469 -5.94 -11.55 -33.08
N VAL A 470 -4.74 -11.69 -32.56
CA VAL A 470 -4.36 -11.14 -31.25
C VAL A 470 -4.36 -9.62 -31.29
N LEU A 471 -3.82 -9.01 -32.32
CA LEU A 471 -3.80 -7.56 -32.50
C LEU A 471 -5.23 -6.99 -32.58
N HIS A 472 -6.10 -7.64 -33.34
CA HIS A 472 -7.52 -7.29 -33.45
C HIS A 472 -8.22 -7.41 -32.07
N ALA A 473 -7.96 -8.50 -31.33
CA ALA A 473 -8.50 -8.68 -29.99
C ALA A 473 -8.07 -7.55 -29.04
N CYS A 474 -6.80 -7.17 -29.08
CA CYS A 474 -6.27 -6.08 -28.26
C CYS A 474 -6.94 -4.74 -28.60
N ARG A 475 -7.05 -4.38 -29.87
CA ARG A 475 -7.74 -3.15 -30.31
C ARG A 475 -9.21 -3.14 -29.88
N THR A 476 -9.91 -4.24 -30.13
CA THR A 476 -11.34 -4.37 -29.78
C THR A 476 -11.59 -4.21 -28.28
N ILE A 477 -10.74 -4.81 -27.42
CA ILE A 477 -10.89 -4.67 -25.96
C ILE A 477 -10.56 -3.24 -25.53
N THR A 478 -9.53 -2.62 -26.08
CA THR A 478 -9.18 -1.23 -25.76
C THR A 478 -10.31 -0.26 -26.11
N GLU A 479 -10.91 -0.40 -27.29
CA GLU A 479 -12.06 0.43 -27.73
C GLU A 479 -13.29 0.21 -26.86
N LEU A 480 -13.63 -1.05 -26.58
CA LEU A 480 -14.82 -1.38 -25.80
C LEU A 480 -14.74 -0.94 -24.34
N ARG A 481 -13.55 -0.90 -23.75
CA ARG A 481 -13.36 -0.40 -22.39
C ARG A 481 -13.75 1.07 -22.23
N LEU A 482 -13.73 1.85 -23.31
CA LEU A 482 -14.16 3.25 -23.30
C LEU A 482 -15.68 3.42 -23.22
N GLY A 483 -16.43 2.44 -23.77
CA GLY A 483 -17.90 2.52 -23.86
C GLY A 483 -18.66 1.52 -22.99
N ASP A 484 -18.00 0.47 -22.48
CA ASP A 484 -18.62 -0.61 -21.70
C ASP A 484 -18.02 -0.62 -20.28
N ALA A 485 -18.75 0.01 -19.35
CA ALA A 485 -18.32 0.13 -17.95
C ALA A 485 -18.15 -1.25 -17.29
N GLN A 486 -19.00 -2.24 -17.61
CA GLN A 486 -18.92 -3.58 -17.07
C GLN A 486 -17.64 -4.29 -17.54
N LEU A 487 -17.34 -4.22 -18.84
CA LEU A 487 -16.11 -4.80 -19.38
C LEU A 487 -14.86 -4.13 -18.80
N ASN A 488 -14.90 -2.81 -18.61
CA ASN A 488 -13.78 -2.11 -17.99
C ASN A 488 -13.58 -2.54 -16.53
N HIS A 489 -14.66 -2.74 -15.79
CA HIS A 489 -14.62 -3.29 -14.43
C HIS A 489 -14.07 -4.72 -14.42
N ASP A 490 -14.56 -5.61 -15.29
CA ASP A 490 -14.07 -6.99 -15.41
C ASP A 490 -12.55 -7.04 -15.67
N VAL A 491 -12.07 -6.24 -16.62
CA VAL A 491 -10.64 -6.15 -16.94
C VAL A 491 -9.84 -5.62 -15.76
N HIS A 492 -10.38 -4.65 -15.02
CA HIS A 492 -9.73 -4.11 -13.83
C HIS A 492 -9.58 -5.18 -12.73
N VAL A 493 -10.68 -5.88 -12.42
CA VAL A 493 -10.69 -6.98 -11.44
C VAL A 493 -9.72 -8.10 -11.85
N LEU A 494 -9.78 -8.55 -13.11
CA LEU A 494 -8.87 -9.58 -13.63
C LEU A 494 -7.40 -9.15 -13.57
N THR A 495 -7.11 -7.88 -13.86
CA THR A 495 -5.77 -7.32 -13.77
C THR A 495 -5.27 -7.30 -12.32
N GLN A 496 -6.14 -6.98 -11.38
CA GLN A 496 -5.84 -7.02 -9.94
C GLN A 496 -5.54 -8.45 -9.48
N VAL A 497 -6.44 -9.40 -9.81
CA VAL A 497 -6.28 -10.82 -9.44
C VAL A 497 -5.00 -11.43 -10.04
N LEU A 498 -4.63 -11.06 -11.27
CA LEU A 498 -3.42 -11.55 -11.94
C LEU A 498 -2.13 -10.89 -11.44
N ARG A 499 -2.23 -9.71 -10.83
CA ARG A 499 -1.06 -8.99 -10.29
C ARG A 499 -0.78 -9.31 -8.81
N GLY A 500 -1.71 -10.00 -8.13
CA GLY A 500 -1.63 -10.39 -6.72
C GLY A 500 -2.09 -9.29 -5.81
#